data_cbbcd80338deabc4f9b5f4c861d820e2
#
_entry.id   cbbcd80338deabc4f9b5f4c861d820e2
#
_cell.length_a   1.000
_cell.length_b   1.000
_cell.length_c   1.000
_cell.angle_alpha   90.00
_cell.angle_beta   90.00
_cell.angle_gamma   90.00
#
_symmetry.space_group_name_H-M   'P 1'
#
loop_
_entity.id
_entity.type
_entity.pdbx_description
1 polymer ?
#
loop_
_entity_poly.entity_id
_entity_poly.type
_entity_poly.pdbx_seq_one_letter_code
_entity_poly.pdbx_strand_id
1 'polypeptide(L)'
;MVYIAVCEDEQEHQEKISGFVKKYEAINCCSFEISFFSTAADFWEHYQPGSFNIVFLDIYLENDNGIEIGKKLRTLGEDCQLVFITSSKDFAIEGFELKAQHYIIKPIAEEKIFEALNRCLTMLAEDMKAIRIPVGKLEVALRLKDIIYVEVFNKISVIHTVSEEIKTYLPLSQLENQLGGDPFLRCHRCSIINMNFVEDYTTADFIMKNGDTVGIPRSNSVAVRQQYLDYVFTKVRGEAGA
;
A
#
# COMPACT_ATOMS: atom_id res chain seq x y z
N MET A 1 -7.17 0.70 16.25
CA MET A 1 -8.47 1.20 15.77
C MET A 1 -8.27 1.62 14.33
N VAL A 2 -9.18 1.30 13.45
CA VAL A 2 -9.12 1.63 12.02
C VAL A 2 -10.24 2.62 11.72
N TYR A 3 -9.93 3.73 11.07
CA TYR A 3 -10.87 4.79 10.73
C TYR A 3 -11.38 4.60 9.31
N ILE A 4 -12.70 4.58 9.16
CA ILE A 4 -13.38 4.37 7.88
C ILE A 4 -14.21 5.62 7.54
N ALA A 5 -14.00 6.17 6.35
CA ALA A 5 -14.93 7.13 5.74
C ALA A 5 -15.86 6.39 4.78
N VAL A 6 -17.12 6.77 4.75
CA VAL A 6 -18.12 6.29 3.78
C VAL A 6 -18.78 7.50 3.14
N CYS A 7 -18.49 7.71 1.84
CA CYS A 7 -19.16 8.73 1.03
C CYS A 7 -20.30 8.05 0.27
N GLU A 8 -21.53 8.26 0.71
CA GLU A 8 -22.77 7.65 0.20
C GLU A 8 -23.93 8.58 0.56
N ASP A 9 -24.75 8.99 -0.38
CA ASP A 9 -25.86 9.91 -0.19
C ASP A 9 -27.17 9.22 0.25
N GLU A 10 -27.32 7.93 -0.05
CA GLU A 10 -28.50 7.17 0.35
C GLU A 10 -28.38 6.62 1.78
N GLN A 11 -29.21 7.09 2.70
CA GLN A 11 -29.19 6.65 4.10
C GLN A 11 -29.38 5.13 4.25
N GLU A 12 -30.22 4.50 3.41
CA GLU A 12 -30.41 3.04 3.43
C GLU A 12 -29.11 2.28 3.17
N HIS A 13 -28.28 2.78 2.23
CA HIS A 13 -26.99 2.19 1.95
C HIS A 13 -25.98 2.43 3.08
N GLN A 14 -25.96 3.63 3.68
CA GLN A 14 -25.13 3.91 4.86
C GLN A 14 -25.45 2.96 6.01
N GLU A 15 -26.74 2.74 6.30
CA GLU A 15 -27.20 1.83 7.35
C GLU A 15 -26.81 0.37 7.07
N LYS A 16 -26.90 -0.09 5.81
CA LYS A 16 -26.45 -1.42 5.39
C LYS A 16 -24.95 -1.60 5.59
N ILE A 17 -24.14 -0.64 5.13
CA ILE A 17 -22.68 -0.67 5.28
C ILE A 17 -22.35 -0.70 6.78
N SER A 18 -22.93 0.19 7.57
CA SER A 18 -22.73 0.23 9.03
C SER A 18 -23.06 -1.13 9.69
N GLY A 19 -24.19 -1.72 9.33
CA GLY A 19 -24.62 -3.02 9.84
C GLY A 19 -23.63 -4.15 9.52
N PHE A 20 -23.14 -4.20 8.28
CA PHE A 20 -22.18 -5.20 7.85
C PHE A 20 -20.81 -5.01 8.50
N VAL A 21 -20.33 -3.76 8.63
CA VAL A 21 -19.07 -3.46 9.32
C VAL A 21 -19.15 -3.86 10.79
N LYS A 22 -20.23 -3.54 11.50
CA LYS A 22 -20.44 -3.96 12.91
C LYS A 22 -20.46 -5.48 13.05
N LYS A 23 -21.09 -6.19 12.10
CA LYS A 23 -21.09 -7.64 12.11
C LYS A 23 -19.69 -8.21 11.88
N TYR A 24 -18.92 -7.59 10.97
CA TYR A 24 -17.53 -7.95 10.73
C TYR A 24 -16.67 -7.78 12.00
N GLU A 25 -16.83 -6.65 12.72
CA GLU A 25 -16.14 -6.40 14.00
C GLU A 25 -16.39 -7.51 15.02
N ALA A 26 -17.68 -7.90 15.17
CA ALA A 26 -18.06 -8.92 16.13
C ALA A 26 -17.45 -10.30 15.82
N ILE A 27 -17.29 -10.63 14.53
CA ILE A 27 -16.73 -11.91 14.09
C ILE A 27 -15.19 -11.93 14.19
N ASN A 28 -14.54 -10.81 13.85
CA ASN A 28 -13.08 -10.75 13.68
C ASN A 28 -12.34 -10.10 14.86
N CYS A 29 -13.03 -9.75 15.95
CA CYS A 29 -12.46 -9.13 17.14
C CYS A 29 -11.61 -7.88 16.81
N CYS A 30 -12.04 -7.08 15.85
CA CYS A 30 -11.43 -5.81 15.46
C CYS A 30 -12.34 -4.63 15.81
N SER A 31 -11.88 -3.39 15.65
CA SER A 31 -12.66 -2.21 15.97
C SER A 31 -12.46 -1.14 14.89
N PHE A 32 -13.58 -0.60 14.42
CA PHE A 32 -13.64 0.48 13.43
C PHE A 32 -14.34 1.72 14.00
N GLU A 33 -13.91 2.88 13.56
CA GLU A 33 -14.63 4.13 13.71
C GLU A 33 -15.09 4.59 12.33
N ILE A 34 -16.41 4.73 12.15
CA ILE A 34 -17.00 5.01 10.84
C ILE A 34 -17.57 6.43 10.86
N SER A 35 -17.18 7.22 9.86
CA SER A 35 -17.76 8.53 9.55
C SER A 35 -18.49 8.46 8.22
N PHE A 36 -19.71 9.00 8.18
CA PHE A 36 -20.54 9.05 6.98
C PHE A 36 -20.60 10.47 6.42
N PHE A 37 -20.52 10.59 5.11
CA PHE A 37 -20.55 11.83 4.35
C PHE A 37 -21.51 11.66 3.17
N SER A 38 -22.49 12.55 3.06
CA SER A 38 -23.48 12.48 1.97
C SER A 38 -23.04 13.24 0.71
N THR A 39 -22.01 14.10 0.82
CA THR A 39 -21.48 14.88 -0.31
C THR A 39 -19.94 14.93 -0.26
N ALA A 40 -19.32 15.20 -1.41
CA ALA A 40 -17.88 15.45 -1.45
C ALA A 40 -17.49 16.70 -0.64
N ALA A 41 -18.35 17.73 -0.61
CA ALA A 41 -18.09 18.93 0.16
C ALA A 41 -17.98 18.63 1.66
N ASP A 42 -18.94 17.87 2.21
CA ASP A 42 -18.95 17.44 3.60
C ASP A 42 -17.73 16.59 3.95
N PHE A 43 -17.35 15.64 3.07
CA PHE A 43 -16.12 14.86 3.22
C PHE A 43 -14.88 15.76 3.31
N TRP A 44 -14.72 16.73 2.40
CA TRP A 44 -13.53 17.60 2.37
C TRP A 44 -13.49 18.61 3.52
N GLU A 45 -14.62 19.01 4.08
CA GLU A 45 -14.70 19.88 5.27
C GLU A 45 -14.13 19.17 6.52
N HIS A 46 -14.36 17.86 6.63
CA HIS A 46 -13.92 17.05 7.78
C HIS A 46 -12.59 16.31 7.54
N TYR A 47 -12.12 16.29 6.30
CA TYR A 47 -10.91 15.57 5.93
C TYR A 47 -9.65 16.27 6.47
N GLN A 48 -8.76 15.45 7.05
CA GLN A 48 -7.39 15.83 7.37
C GLN A 48 -6.44 14.76 6.83
N PRO A 49 -5.20 15.10 6.41
CA PRO A 49 -4.22 14.12 5.94
C PRO A 49 -4.05 12.98 6.96
N GLY A 50 -4.20 11.73 6.49
CA GLY A 50 -4.08 10.53 7.32
C GLY A 50 -5.25 10.26 8.27
N SER A 51 -6.36 11.00 8.20
CA SER A 51 -7.52 10.82 9.09
C SER A 51 -8.26 9.51 8.86
N PHE A 52 -8.21 8.94 7.64
CA PHE A 52 -8.91 7.72 7.30
C PHE A 52 -7.95 6.65 6.76
N ASN A 53 -8.13 5.42 7.24
CA ASN A 53 -7.37 4.27 6.75
C ASN A 53 -8.05 3.60 5.55
N ILE A 54 -9.41 3.60 5.55
CA ILE A 54 -10.23 3.02 4.49
C ILE A 54 -11.27 4.07 4.08
N VAL A 55 -11.51 4.22 2.78
CA VAL A 55 -12.52 5.13 2.25
C VAL A 55 -13.40 4.35 1.28
N PHE A 56 -14.67 4.19 1.63
CA PHE A 56 -15.72 3.70 0.75
C PHE A 56 -16.32 4.88 -0.02
N LEU A 57 -16.38 4.78 -1.33
CA LEU A 57 -16.84 5.85 -2.22
C LEU A 57 -17.95 5.34 -3.11
N ASP A 58 -19.17 5.88 -2.97
CA ASP A 58 -20.12 5.76 -4.08
C ASP A 58 -19.61 6.62 -5.23
N ILE A 59 -19.65 6.06 -6.42
CA ILE A 59 -19.29 6.79 -7.65
C ILE A 59 -20.34 7.82 -8.00
N TYR A 60 -21.62 7.49 -7.80
CA TYR A 60 -22.78 8.36 -8.12
C TYR A 60 -23.31 9.00 -6.85
N LEU A 61 -22.68 10.05 -6.36
CA LEU A 61 -23.23 10.94 -5.34
C LEU A 61 -24.11 11.97 -6.02
N GLU A 62 -25.12 12.50 -5.32
CA GLU A 62 -26.18 13.35 -5.88
C GLU A 62 -25.68 14.50 -6.78
N ASN A 63 -24.59 15.17 -6.40
CA ASN A 63 -24.00 16.27 -7.15
C ASN A 63 -22.49 16.09 -7.40
N ASP A 64 -21.93 14.91 -7.10
CA ASP A 64 -20.50 14.66 -7.06
C ASP A 64 -20.15 13.30 -7.68
N ASN A 65 -18.86 13.07 -7.87
CA ASN A 65 -18.34 11.81 -8.38
C ASN A 65 -17.26 11.26 -7.44
N GLY A 66 -17.50 10.07 -6.88
CA GLY A 66 -16.54 9.41 -5.98
C GLY A 66 -15.17 9.11 -6.60
N ILE A 67 -15.11 8.95 -7.94
CA ILE A 67 -13.83 8.83 -8.65
C ILE A 67 -12.98 10.09 -8.48
N GLU A 68 -13.58 11.28 -8.54
CA GLU A 68 -12.86 12.54 -8.38
C GLU A 68 -12.36 12.72 -6.92
N ILE A 69 -13.11 12.22 -5.93
CA ILE A 69 -12.63 12.17 -4.54
C ILE A 69 -11.39 11.26 -4.47
N GLY A 70 -11.44 10.07 -5.05
CA GLY A 70 -10.32 9.13 -5.10
C GLY A 70 -9.08 9.70 -5.79
N LYS A 71 -9.25 10.36 -6.95
CA LYS A 71 -8.15 11.05 -7.67
C LYS A 71 -7.50 12.12 -6.81
N LYS A 72 -8.31 12.94 -6.14
CA LYS A 72 -7.82 14.02 -5.28
C LYS A 72 -7.06 13.46 -4.08
N LEU A 73 -7.54 12.39 -3.44
CA LEU A 73 -6.81 11.70 -2.37
C LEU A 73 -5.43 11.22 -2.85
N ARG A 74 -5.34 10.58 -4.02
CA ARG A 74 -4.05 10.15 -4.59
C ARG A 74 -3.14 11.31 -4.94
N THR A 75 -3.68 12.43 -5.44
CA THR A 75 -2.91 13.66 -5.72
C THR A 75 -2.34 14.29 -4.44
N LEU A 76 -3.04 14.17 -3.32
CA LEU A 76 -2.57 14.60 -2.00
C LEU A 76 -1.53 13.63 -1.38
N GLY A 77 -1.22 12.52 -2.05
CA GLY A 77 -0.28 11.52 -1.54
C GLY A 77 -0.86 10.58 -0.49
N GLU A 78 -2.18 10.50 -0.38
CA GLU A 78 -2.84 9.62 0.58
C GLU A 78 -2.79 8.16 0.15
N ASP A 79 -2.32 7.30 1.06
CA ASP A 79 -2.21 5.85 0.88
C ASP A 79 -3.42 5.08 1.45
N CYS A 80 -4.51 5.79 1.81
CA CYS A 80 -5.72 5.13 2.33
C CYS A 80 -6.26 4.09 1.34
N GLN A 81 -6.84 3.02 1.87
CA GLN A 81 -7.40 1.94 1.07
C GLN A 81 -8.75 2.38 0.48
N LEU A 82 -8.86 2.44 -0.84
CA LEU A 82 -10.08 2.85 -1.53
C LEU A 82 -10.94 1.64 -1.87
N VAL A 83 -12.24 1.76 -1.65
CA VAL A 83 -13.26 0.79 -2.05
C VAL A 83 -14.37 1.55 -2.76
N PHE A 84 -14.61 1.25 -4.02
CA PHE A 84 -15.73 1.85 -4.76
C PHE A 84 -16.99 1.01 -4.58
N ILE A 85 -18.12 1.70 -4.38
CA ILE A 85 -19.47 1.13 -4.37
C ILE A 85 -20.27 1.83 -5.45
N THR A 86 -20.96 1.12 -6.32
CA THR A 86 -21.65 1.78 -7.46
C THR A 86 -22.72 0.88 -8.08
N SER A 87 -23.64 1.50 -8.80
CA SER A 87 -24.65 0.80 -9.63
C SER A 87 -24.13 0.41 -11.04
N SER A 88 -22.95 0.91 -11.48
CA SER A 88 -22.40 0.64 -12.80
C SER A 88 -21.02 -0.02 -12.77
N LYS A 89 -20.65 -0.70 -13.87
CA LYS A 89 -19.31 -1.27 -14.11
C LYS A 89 -18.40 -0.34 -14.91
N ASP A 90 -18.91 0.81 -15.37
CA ASP A 90 -18.24 1.66 -16.35
C ASP A 90 -16.93 2.27 -15.85
N PHE A 91 -16.77 2.43 -14.54
CA PHE A 91 -15.61 3.04 -13.90
C PHE A 91 -14.61 2.03 -13.30
N ALA A 92 -14.68 0.77 -13.70
CA ALA A 92 -13.78 -0.26 -13.17
C ALA A 92 -12.31 -0.01 -13.56
N ILE A 93 -12.06 0.59 -14.71
CA ILE A 93 -10.71 0.93 -15.19
C ILE A 93 -10.12 2.05 -14.33
N GLU A 94 -10.89 3.12 -14.10
CA GLU A 94 -10.47 4.24 -13.23
C GLU A 94 -10.24 3.77 -11.80
N GLY A 95 -11.10 2.88 -11.28
CA GLY A 95 -10.91 2.26 -9.97
C GLY A 95 -9.58 1.51 -9.88
N PHE A 96 -9.21 0.78 -10.92
CA PHE A 96 -7.92 0.10 -11.00
C PHE A 96 -6.74 1.07 -11.04
N GLU A 97 -6.80 2.13 -11.85
CA GLU A 97 -5.78 3.19 -11.92
C GLU A 97 -5.56 3.87 -10.56
N LEU A 98 -6.62 4.02 -9.76
CA LEU A 98 -6.59 4.57 -8.41
C LEU A 98 -6.12 3.55 -7.35
N LYS A 99 -5.75 2.34 -7.76
CA LYS A 99 -5.34 1.23 -6.87
C LYS A 99 -6.40 0.96 -5.80
N ALA A 100 -7.68 0.91 -6.22
CA ALA A 100 -8.75 0.52 -5.32
C ALA A 100 -8.61 -0.95 -4.92
N GLN A 101 -8.83 -1.25 -3.64
CA GLN A 101 -8.74 -2.61 -3.10
C GLN A 101 -9.93 -3.46 -3.51
N HIS A 102 -11.07 -2.83 -3.74
CA HIS A 102 -12.26 -3.53 -4.20
C HIS A 102 -13.22 -2.59 -4.93
N TYR A 103 -14.07 -3.21 -5.77
CA TYR A 103 -15.13 -2.56 -6.52
C TYR A 103 -16.43 -3.33 -6.30
N ILE A 104 -17.37 -2.74 -5.57
CA ILE A 104 -18.63 -3.37 -5.18
C ILE A 104 -19.75 -2.83 -6.03
N ILE A 105 -20.45 -3.73 -6.72
CA ILE A 105 -21.63 -3.36 -7.51
C ILE A 105 -22.87 -3.50 -6.63
N LYS A 106 -23.68 -2.43 -6.57
CA LYS A 106 -24.99 -2.47 -5.92
C LYS A 106 -25.91 -3.52 -6.58
N PRO A 107 -26.66 -4.33 -5.84
CA PRO A 107 -26.98 -4.18 -4.42
C PRO A 107 -25.83 -4.60 -3.51
N ILE A 108 -25.62 -3.86 -2.42
CA ILE A 108 -24.55 -4.09 -1.46
C ILE A 108 -24.83 -5.40 -0.71
N ALA A 109 -23.96 -6.38 -0.91
CA ALA A 109 -24.02 -7.69 -0.25
C ALA A 109 -22.98 -7.76 0.89
N GLU A 110 -23.33 -8.46 1.99
CA GLU A 110 -22.48 -8.62 3.16
C GLU A 110 -21.12 -9.21 2.80
N GLU A 111 -21.12 -10.25 1.96
CA GLU A 111 -19.91 -10.98 1.56
C GLU A 111 -18.93 -10.04 0.85
N LYS A 112 -19.43 -9.07 0.07
CA LYS A 112 -18.60 -8.12 -0.65
C LYS A 112 -17.98 -7.08 0.25
N ILE A 113 -18.70 -6.62 1.27
CA ILE A 113 -18.13 -5.74 2.31
C ILE A 113 -17.06 -6.49 3.11
N PHE A 114 -17.31 -7.75 3.47
CA PHE A 114 -16.34 -8.58 4.19
C PHE A 114 -15.08 -8.83 3.37
N GLU A 115 -15.23 -9.12 2.07
CA GLU A 115 -14.11 -9.28 1.14
C GLU A 115 -13.28 -7.99 1.04
N ALA A 116 -13.93 -6.84 0.87
CA ALA A 116 -13.28 -5.54 0.83
C ALA A 116 -12.52 -5.23 2.12
N LEU A 117 -13.14 -5.43 3.29
CA LEU A 117 -12.49 -5.21 4.58
C LEU A 117 -11.29 -6.13 4.78
N ASN A 118 -11.39 -7.42 4.42
CA ASN A 118 -10.27 -8.36 4.51
C ASN A 118 -9.08 -7.88 3.66
N ARG A 119 -9.32 -7.44 2.43
CA ARG A 119 -8.27 -6.92 1.54
C ARG A 119 -7.64 -5.64 2.12
N CYS A 120 -8.47 -4.69 2.54
CA CYS A 120 -8.00 -3.43 3.13
C CYS A 120 -7.16 -3.67 4.39
N LEU A 121 -7.62 -4.53 5.30
CA LEU A 121 -6.90 -4.84 6.54
C LEU A 121 -5.58 -5.56 6.28
N THR A 122 -5.54 -6.46 5.29
CA THR A 122 -4.30 -7.12 4.87
C THR A 122 -3.28 -6.10 4.37
N MET A 123 -3.69 -5.17 3.51
CA MET A 123 -2.82 -4.11 3.00
C MET A 123 -2.35 -3.18 4.10
N LEU A 124 -3.25 -2.76 5.00
CA LEU A 124 -2.87 -1.92 6.15
C LEU A 124 -1.87 -2.63 7.07
N ALA A 125 -2.03 -3.93 7.30
CA ALA A 125 -1.08 -4.71 8.09
C ALA A 125 0.30 -4.81 7.42
N GLU A 126 0.34 -4.98 6.09
CA GLU A 126 1.59 -4.95 5.32
C GLU A 126 2.26 -3.57 5.40
N ASP A 127 1.50 -2.49 5.25
CA ASP A 127 1.99 -1.12 5.33
C ASP A 127 2.56 -0.76 6.71
N MET A 128 2.09 -1.41 7.75
CA MET A 128 2.57 -1.21 9.13
C MET A 128 3.82 -2.03 9.48
N LYS A 129 4.24 -2.96 8.61
CA LYS A 129 5.48 -3.72 8.86
C LYS A 129 6.67 -2.78 8.96
N ALA A 130 7.41 -2.89 10.03
CA ALA A 130 8.58 -2.05 10.31
C ALA A 130 9.71 -2.86 10.93
N ILE A 131 10.94 -2.45 10.66
CA ILE A 131 12.14 -2.93 11.34
C ILE A 131 12.69 -1.86 12.28
N ARG A 132 13.45 -2.28 13.28
CA ARG A 132 14.12 -1.38 14.21
C ARG A 132 15.61 -1.38 13.94
N ILE A 133 16.14 -0.19 13.69
CA ILE A 133 17.53 0.02 13.28
C ILE A 133 18.25 0.85 14.33
N PRO A 134 19.40 0.38 14.87
CA PRO A 134 20.25 1.18 15.76
C PRO A 134 20.94 2.29 14.95
N VAL A 135 20.70 3.54 15.36
CA VAL A 135 21.35 4.73 14.80
C VAL A 135 22.05 5.47 15.94
N GLY A 136 23.35 5.26 16.08
CA GLY A 136 24.10 5.76 17.23
C GLY A 136 23.61 5.15 18.56
N LYS A 137 23.01 5.98 19.42
CA LYS A 137 22.44 5.56 20.71
C LYS A 137 20.91 5.38 20.69
N LEU A 138 20.28 5.61 19.56
CA LEU A 138 18.83 5.55 19.38
C LEU A 138 18.45 4.34 18.54
N GLU A 139 17.23 3.88 18.68
CA GLU A 139 16.57 2.98 17.75
C GLU A 139 15.57 3.77 16.90
N VAL A 140 15.63 3.61 15.59
CA VAL A 140 14.70 4.20 14.64
C VAL A 140 13.84 3.08 14.07
N ALA A 141 12.51 3.27 14.07
CA ALA A 141 11.57 2.37 13.42
C ALA A 141 11.41 2.80 11.96
N LEU A 142 11.67 1.88 11.02
CA LEU A 142 11.56 2.09 9.58
C LEU A 142 10.48 1.18 9.03
N ARG A 143 9.45 1.76 8.40
CA ARG A 143 8.46 0.96 7.69
C ARG A 143 9.10 0.32 6.47
N LEU A 144 8.83 -0.96 6.24
CA LEU A 144 9.41 -1.70 5.12
C LEU A 144 9.03 -1.07 3.77
N LYS A 145 7.81 -0.54 3.67
CA LYS A 145 7.34 0.12 2.45
C LYS A 145 8.09 1.40 2.08
N ASP A 146 8.79 2.02 3.05
CA ASP A 146 9.52 3.28 2.82
C ASP A 146 10.98 3.03 2.41
N ILE A 147 11.48 1.78 2.52
CA ILE A 147 12.86 1.42 2.18
C ILE A 147 12.96 1.16 0.67
N ILE A 148 13.80 1.94 -0.02
CA ILE A 148 14.06 1.81 -1.46
C ILE A 148 15.13 0.76 -1.70
N TYR A 149 16.29 0.92 -1.07
CA TYR A 149 17.40 -0.05 -1.11
C TYR A 149 18.36 0.17 0.06
N VAL A 150 19.22 -0.79 0.27
CA VAL A 150 20.28 -0.74 1.26
C VAL A 150 21.61 -1.04 0.59
N GLU A 151 22.64 -0.26 0.91
CA GLU A 151 24.00 -0.53 0.46
C GLU A 151 25.00 -0.46 1.62
N VAL A 152 26.15 -1.09 1.44
CA VAL A 152 27.25 -1.06 2.41
C VAL A 152 28.47 -0.42 1.78
N PHE A 153 28.94 0.65 2.43
CA PHE A 153 30.19 1.31 2.10
C PHE A 153 31.05 1.46 3.37
N ASN A 154 32.30 0.98 3.33
CA ASN A 154 33.24 1.06 4.44
C ASN A 154 32.69 0.59 5.81
N LYS A 155 31.99 -0.56 5.83
CA LYS A 155 31.35 -1.16 7.02
C LYS A 155 30.17 -0.38 7.58
N ILE A 156 29.71 0.63 6.90
CA ILE A 156 28.48 1.38 7.24
C ILE A 156 27.39 0.93 6.25
N SER A 157 26.27 0.49 6.77
CA SER A 157 25.08 0.26 6.00
C SER A 157 24.31 1.57 5.86
N VAL A 158 24.01 1.96 4.63
CA VAL A 158 23.18 3.11 4.28
C VAL A 158 21.85 2.59 3.79
N ILE A 159 20.78 2.96 4.46
CA ILE A 159 19.40 2.62 4.11
C ILE A 159 18.80 3.83 3.43
N HIS A 160 18.52 3.70 2.14
CA HIS A 160 17.87 4.73 1.34
C HIS A 160 16.37 4.56 1.46
N THR A 161 15.69 5.58 1.98
CA THR A 161 14.24 5.60 2.11
C THR A 161 13.61 6.63 1.18
N VAL A 162 12.29 6.66 1.12
CA VAL A 162 11.55 7.67 0.33
C VAL A 162 11.74 9.10 0.84
N SER A 163 12.20 9.29 2.09
CA SER A 163 12.35 10.59 2.71
C SER A 163 13.81 10.98 3.00
N GLU A 164 14.66 10.02 3.39
CA GLU A 164 16.02 10.30 3.85
C GLU A 164 16.94 9.08 3.75
N GLU A 165 18.24 9.29 3.95
CA GLU A 165 19.24 8.25 4.14
C GLU A 165 19.52 8.01 5.62
N ILE A 166 19.49 6.74 6.04
CA ILE A 166 19.77 6.34 7.42
C ILE A 166 21.04 5.49 7.45
N LYS A 167 22.01 5.89 8.28
CA LYS A 167 23.31 5.22 8.42
C LYS A 167 23.35 4.41 9.71
N THR A 168 23.76 3.14 9.59
CA THR A 168 23.91 2.23 10.73
C THR A 168 25.15 1.37 10.57
N TYR A 169 25.68 0.86 11.70
CA TYR A 169 26.74 -0.14 11.72
C TYR A 169 26.17 -1.57 11.68
N LEU A 170 24.86 -1.75 11.57
CA LEU A 170 24.24 -3.07 11.48
C LEU A 170 24.69 -3.75 10.17
N PRO A 171 25.27 -4.97 10.26
CA PRO A 171 25.74 -5.69 9.06
C PRO A 171 24.59 -5.99 8.08
N LEU A 172 24.89 -5.98 6.78
CA LEU A 172 23.92 -6.23 5.72
C LEU A 172 23.18 -7.57 5.88
N SER A 173 23.86 -8.61 6.38
CA SER A 173 23.25 -9.91 6.66
C SER A 173 22.21 -9.87 7.76
N GLN A 174 22.40 -9.00 8.77
CA GLN A 174 21.38 -8.81 9.81
C GLN A 174 20.20 -8.00 9.30
N LEU A 175 20.46 -6.99 8.48
CA LEU A 175 19.39 -6.24 7.78
C LEU A 175 18.58 -7.16 6.86
N GLU A 176 19.24 -8.02 6.07
CA GLU A 176 18.59 -9.00 5.22
C GLU A 176 17.63 -9.92 6.00
N ASN A 177 18.07 -10.40 7.16
CA ASN A 177 17.22 -11.22 8.04
C ASN A 177 16.01 -10.44 8.60
N GLN A 178 16.19 -9.17 8.95
CA GLN A 178 15.08 -8.33 9.45
C GLN A 178 14.10 -7.95 8.34
N LEU A 179 14.59 -7.74 7.12
CA LEU A 179 13.77 -7.42 5.95
C LEU A 179 12.89 -8.60 5.51
N GLY A 180 13.31 -9.85 5.77
CA GLY A 180 12.45 -11.03 5.77
C GLY A 180 12.07 -11.61 4.39
N GLY A 181 12.80 -11.34 3.33
CA GLY A 181 12.51 -11.83 1.97
C GLY A 181 11.69 -10.83 1.15
N ASP A 182 10.80 -11.29 0.28
CA ASP A 182 10.05 -10.42 -0.62
C ASP A 182 9.36 -9.27 0.13
N PRO A 183 9.43 -8.05 -0.42
CA PRO A 183 9.99 -7.65 -1.73
C PRO A 183 11.51 -7.36 -1.75
N PHE A 184 12.27 -7.72 -0.73
CA PHE A 184 13.70 -7.41 -0.64
C PHE A 184 14.56 -8.49 -1.27
N LEU A 185 15.38 -8.07 -2.24
CA LEU A 185 16.29 -8.95 -2.98
C LEU A 185 17.74 -8.55 -2.72
N ARG A 186 18.55 -9.49 -2.21
CA ARG A 186 19.98 -9.27 -2.16
C ARG A 186 20.60 -9.42 -3.55
N CYS A 187 20.74 -8.31 -4.24
CA CYS A 187 21.25 -8.28 -5.61
C CYS A 187 22.79 -8.27 -5.69
N HIS A 188 23.48 -7.85 -4.61
CA HIS A 188 24.95 -7.82 -4.55
C HIS A 188 25.44 -8.19 -3.13
N ARG A 189 26.73 -8.54 -3.00
CA ARG A 189 27.35 -8.77 -1.67
C ARG A 189 27.23 -7.58 -0.71
N CYS A 190 27.08 -6.36 -1.26
CA CYS A 190 26.98 -5.13 -0.51
C CYS A 190 25.65 -4.39 -0.72
N SER A 191 24.65 -4.97 -1.42
CA SER A 191 23.41 -4.27 -1.70
C SER A 191 22.18 -5.19 -1.65
N ILE A 192 21.09 -4.64 -1.08
CA ILE A 192 19.74 -5.22 -1.07
C ILE A 192 18.80 -4.18 -1.67
N ILE A 193 18.00 -4.55 -2.65
CA ILE A 193 16.98 -3.68 -3.24
C ILE A 193 15.58 -4.08 -2.77
N ASN A 194 14.67 -3.12 -2.73
CA ASN A 194 13.24 -3.38 -2.69
C ASN A 194 12.71 -3.42 -4.11
N MET A 195 12.26 -4.59 -4.55
CA MET A 195 11.80 -4.84 -5.92
C MET A 195 10.58 -4.01 -6.32
N ASN A 196 9.82 -3.49 -5.35
CA ASN A 196 8.71 -2.56 -5.62
C ASN A 196 9.19 -1.19 -6.12
N PHE A 197 10.44 -0.82 -5.82
CA PHE A 197 11.05 0.45 -6.23
C PHE A 197 11.95 0.34 -7.45
N VAL A 198 12.00 -0.81 -8.12
CA VAL A 198 12.69 -0.95 -9.40
C VAL A 198 11.82 -0.33 -10.48
N GLU A 199 12.37 0.62 -11.23
CA GLU A 199 11.76 1.23 -12.41
C GLU A 199 12.14 0.46 -13.68
N ASP A 200 13.44 0.16 -13.82
CA ASP A 200 13.98 -0.55 -14.97
C ASP A 200 15.23 -1.34 -14.57
N TYR A 201 15.75 -2.20 -15.45
CA TYR A 201 16.98 -2.93 -15.23
C TYR A 201 17.77 -3.18 -16.52
N THR A 202 19.08 -3.23 -16.38
CA THR A 202 20.02 -3.58 -17.44
C THR A 202 20.66 -4.94 -17.15
N THR A 203 21.66 -5.32 -17.94
CA THR A 203 22.49 -6.50 -17.64
C THR A 203 23.41 -6.31 -16.44
N ALA A 204 23.67 -5.07 -16.04
CA ALA A 204 24.65 -4.71 -15.02
C ALA A 204 24.02 -4.01 -13.79
N ASP A 205 22.83 -3.44 -13.92
CA ASP A 205 22.28 -2.55 -12.90
C ASP A 205 20.75 -2.64 -12.80
N PHE A 206 20.22 -2.39 -11.60
CA PHE A 206 18.84 -1.99 -11.39
C PHE A 206 18.75 -0.46 -11.33
N ILE A 207 17.76 0.13 -11.98
CA ILE A 207 17.42 1.55 -11.93
C ILE A 207 16.25 1.70 -10.96
N MET A 208 16.46 2.44 -9.89
CA MET A 208 15.46 2.63 -8.86
C MET A 208 14.56 3.84 -9.20
N LYS A 209 13.33 3.86 -8.72
CA LYS A 209 12.33 4.94 -8.97
C LYS A 209 12.77 6.33 -8.48
N ASN A 210 13.74 6.39 -7.58
CA ASN A 210 14.35 7.65 -7.15
C ASN A 210 15.51 8.12 -8.06
N GLY A 211 15.78 7.38 -9.16
CA GLY A 211 16.84 7.66 -10.13
C GLY A 211 18.21 7.05 -9.79
N ASP A 212 18.34 6.43 -8.62
CA ASP A 212 19.60 5.77 -8.23
C ASP A 212 19.82 4.48 -9.02
N THR A 213 21.10 4.06 -9.11
CA THR A 213 21.49 2.84 -9.80
C THR A 213 22.18 1.88 -8.85
N VAL A 214 21.71 0.64 -8.78
CA VAL A 214 22.27 -0.41 -7.92
C VAL A 214 22.84 -1.55 -8.76
N GLY A 215 24.16 -1.78 -8.62
CA GLY A 215 24.90 -2.72 -9.44
C GLY A 215 24.52 -4.19 -9.24
N ILE A 216 24.47 -4.94 -10.35
CA ILE A 216 24.28 -6.40 -10.37
C ILE A 216 25.64 -7.06 -10.65
N PRO A 217 26.10 -8.04 -9.86
CA PRO A 217 27.40 -8.68 -10.08
C PRO A 217 27.35 -9.51 -11.36
N ARG A 218 28.38 -9.36 -12.22
CA ARG A 218 28.46 -10.08 -13.50
C ARG A 218 28.38 -11.60 -13.35
N SER A 219 28.92 -12.15 -12.26
CA SER A 219 28.91 -13.59 -11.97
C SER A 219 27.56 -14.18 -11.67
N ASN A 220 26.57 -13.37 -11.29
CA ASN A 220 25.25 -13.84 -10.87
C ASN A 220 24.09 -13.04 -11.49
N SER A 221 24.36 -12.26 -12.53
CA SER A 221 23.37 -11.33 -13.10
C SER A 221 22.13 -12.02 -13.64
N VAL A 222 22.27 -13.21 -14.22
CA VAL A 222 21.11 -13.97 -14.74
C VAL A 222 20.19 -14.42 -13.61
N ALA A 223 20.75 -15.00 -12.54
CA ALA A 223 19.94 -15.49 -11.41
C ALA A 223 19.25 -14.36 -10.65
N VAL A 224 19.94 -13.24 -10.40
CA VAL A 224 19.38 -12.07 -9.72
C VAL A 224 18.25 -11.45 -10.53
N ARG A 225 18.40 -11.30 -11.84
CA ARG A 225 17.34 -10.80 -12.70
C ARG A 225 16.15 -11.76 -12.80
N GLN A 226 16.42 -13.07 -12.80
CA GLN A 226 15.36 -14.06 -12.80
C GLN A 226 14.50 -13.97 -11.53
N GLN A 227 15.13 -13.84 -10.35
CA GLN A 227 14.40 -13.63 -9.08
C GLN A 227 13.52 -12.38 -9.11
N TYR A 228 14.02 -11.28 -9.68
CA TYR A 228 13.21 -10.07 -9.86
C TYR A 228 12.02 -10.32 -10.79
N LEU A 229 12.25 -10.97 -11.93
CA LEU A 229 11.18 -11.29 -12.89
C LEU A 229 10.13 -12.22 -12.26
N ASP A 230 10.56 -13.25 -11.54
CA ASP A 230 9.65 -14.18 -10.86
C ASP A 230 8.77 -13.45 -9.83
N TYR A 231 9.37 -12.50 -9.09
CA TYR A 231 8.62 -11.63 -8.18
C TYR A 231 7.57 -10.80 -8.91
N VAL A 232 7.94 -10.11 -9.99
CA VAL A 232 7.03 -9.27 -10.79
C VAL A 232 5.89 -10.12 -11.36
N PHE A 233 6.20 -11.30 -11.93
CA PHE A 233 5.18 -12.20 -12.47
C PHE A 233 4.23 -12.74 -11.40
N THR A 234 4.73 -13.04 -10.20
CA THR A 234 3.91 -13.51 -9.09
C THR A 234 2.95 -12.41 -8.63
N LYS A 235 3.44 -11.17 -8.56
CA LYS A 235 2.63 -10.02 -8.18
C LYS A 235 1.50 -9.75 -9.18
N VAL A 236 1.82 -9.73 -10.48
CA VAL A 236 0.82 -9.52 -11.54
C VAL A 236 -0.23 -10.64 -11.55
N ARG A 237 0.15 -11.89 -11.30
CA ARG A 237 -0.82 -13.01 -11.21
C ARG A 237 -1.68 -12.94 -9.95
N GLY A 238 -1.12 -12.51 -8.82
CA GLY A 238 -1.87 -12.30 -7.58
C GLY A 238 -2.92 -11.18 -7.72
N GLU A 239 -2.60 -10.12 -8.45
CA GLU A 239 -3.51 -9.02 -8.76
C GLU A 239 -4.59 -9.41 -9.80
N ALA A 240 -4.28 -10.30 -10.75
CA ALA A 240 -5.22 -10.74 -11.78
C ALA A 240 -6.18 -11.86 -11.33
N GLY A 241 -5.89 -12.54 -10.22
CA GLY A 241 -6.70 -13.64 -9.66
C GLY A 241 -7.56 -13.23 -8.46
N ALA A 242 -7.54 -11.97 -8.08
CA ALA A 242 -8.28 -11.39 -6.97
C ALA A 242 -9.39 -10.43 -7.50
#